data_63c5712665033dc222081b016a7f4b2f
#
_entry.id   63c5712665033dc222081b016a7f4b2f
#
_cell.length_a   1.000
_cell.length_b   1.000
_cell.length_c   1.000
_cell.angle_alpha   90.00
_cell.angle_beta   90.00
_cell.angle_gamma   90.00
#
_symmetry.space_group_name_H-M   'P 1'
#
loop_
_entity.id
_entity.type
_entity.pdbx_description
1 polymer ?
#
loop_
_entity_poly.entity_id
_entity_poly.type
_entity_poly.pdbx_seq_one_letter_code
_entity_poly.pdbx_strand_id
1 'polypeptide(L)'
;DIRAEGGDINETAGDGLMILFQEGEAKAHASAAVRAALAIREKTTAENARNPEGFPPIAVNIGISSGECEVGSTRLREISGERWTFTATGPVTNLAARLGDCAVGGQILLSPETALRVEGRFHLRSMGEQSLKNLAEPVEAWEAL
;
A
#
# COMPACT_ATOMS: atom_id res chain seq x y z
N ASP A 1 -10.48 -8.81 -3.08
CA ASP A 1 -9.07 -9.03 -2.79
C ASP A 1 -8.59 -8.23 -1.58
N ILE A 2 -8.56 -6.88 -1.61
CA ILE A 2 -8.14 -6.08 -0.45
C ILE A 2 -8.99 -6.41 0.79
N ARG A 3 -10.30 -6.40 0.65
CA ARG A 3 -11.23 -6.74 1.74
C ARG A 3 -11.15 -8.20 2.17
N ALA A 4 -10.89 -9.11 1.24
CA ALA A 4 -10.70 -10.53 1.56
C ALA A 4 -9.45 -10.78 2.41
N GLU A 5 -8.45 -9.89 2.32
CA GLU A 5 -7.24 -9.90 3.15
C GLU A 5 -7.38 -9.03 4.43
N GLY A 6 -8.56 -8.53 4.74
CA GLY A 6 -8.82 -7.72 5.93
C GLY A 6 -8.41 -6.24 5.79
N GLY A 7 -8.31 -5.73 4.56
CA GLY A 7 -7.96 -4.33 4.31
C GLY A 7 -9.18 -3.40 4.32
N ASP A 8 -9.09 -2.32 5.07
CA ASP A 8 -10.04 -1.22 5.06
C ASP A 8 -9.62 -0.17 4.04
N ILE A 9 -10.50 0.11 3.08
CA ILE A 9 -10.23 1.02 1.98
C ILE A 9 -10.71 2.42 2.33
N ASN A 10 -9.78 3.38 2.31
CA ASN A 10 -10.08 4.81 2.41
C ASN A 10 -9.75 5.51 1.09
N GLU A 11 -10.62 6.39 0.65
CA GLU A 11 -10.36 7.26 -0.47
C GLU A 11 -9.49 8.43 -0.02
N THR A 12 -8.43 8.70 -0.77
CA THR A 12 -7.61 9.90 -0.61
C THR A 12 -7.92 10.91 -1.70
N ALA A 13 -7.43 12.12 -1.56
CA ALA A 13 -7.54 13.13 -2.61
C ALA A 13 -6.76 12.68 -3.86
N GLY A 14 -7.37 12.81 -5.04
CA GLY A 14 -6.78 12.41 -6.31
C GLY A 14 -7.08 10.97 -6.69
N ASP A 15 -6.14 10.31 -7.37
CA ASP A 15 -6.25 8.95 -7.90
C ASP A 15 -5.65 7.87 -6.98
N GLY A 16 -5.24 8.25 -5.76
CA GLY A 16 -4.67 7.36 -4.77
C GLY A 16 -5.70 6.75 -3.83
N LEU A 17 -5.40 5.57 -3.33
CA LEU A 17 -6.15 4.91 -2.27
C LEU A 17 -5.24 4.64 -1.08
N MET A 18 -5.75 4.88 0.12
CA MET A 18 -5.14 4.45 1.36
C MET A 18 -5.88 3.22 1.87
N ILE A 19 -5.12 2.22 2.26
CA ILE A 19 -5.67 0.96 2.76
C ILE A 19 -5.01 0.64 4.09
N LEU A 20 -5.83 0.30 5.09
CA LEU A 20 -5.38 -0.06 6.42
C LEU A 20 -5.56 -1.56 6.66
N PHE A 21 -4.51 -2.21 7.15
CA PHE A 21 -4.52 -3.59 7.61
C PHE A 21 -4.19 -3.59 9.10
N GLN A 22 -5.16 -3.81 9.95
CA GLN A 22 -5.02 -3.68 11.40
C GLN A 22 -5.53 -4.89 12.18
N GLU A 23 -6.04 -5.91 11.51
CA GLU A 23 -6.53 -7.10 12.15
C GLU A 23 -5.42 -8.12 12.42
N GLY A 24 -5.43 -8.71 13.60
CA GLY A 24 -4.49 -9.74 13.99
C GLY A 24 -3.14 -9.20 14.48
N GLU A 25 -2.15 -10.08 14.48
CA GLU A 25 -0.79 -9.75 14.89
C GLU A 25 -0.01 -8.97 13.83
N ALA A 26 1.01 -8.25 14.26
CA ALA A 26 1.84 -7.38 13.41
C ALA A 26 2.37 -8.06 12.12
N LYS A 27 2.79 -9.32 12.22
CA LYS A 27 3.25 -10.09 11.05
C LYS A 27 2.10 -10.54 10.15
N ALA A 28 0.92 -10.77 10.72
CA ALA A 28 -0.25 -11.23 9.96
C ALA A 28 -0.78 -10.12 9.07
N HIS A 29 -1.02 -8.93 9.61
CA HIS A 29 -1.55 -7.82 8.82
C HIS A 29 -0.52 -7.26 7.83
N ALA A 30 0.78 -7.26 8.16
CA ALA A 30 1.82 -6.91 7.19
C ALA A 30 1.87 -7.89 6.01
N SER A 31 1.75 -9.20 6.29
CA SER A 31 1.69 -10.22 5.24
C SER A 31 0.42 -10.10 4.40
N ALA A 32 -0.72 -9.77 5.01
CA ALA A 32 -1.98 -9.53 4.31
C ALA A 32 -1.87 -8.35 3.34
N ALA A 33 -1.23 -7.25 3.76
CA ALA A 33 -0.99 -6.09 2.91
C ALA A 33 -0.13 -6.45 1.68
N VAL A 34 0.94 -7.21 1.88
CA VAL A 34 1.83 -7.64 0.77
C VAL A 34 1.08 -8.59 -0.17
N ARG A 35 0.31 -9.56 0.34
CA ARG A 35 -0.50 -10.44 -0.52
C ARG A 35 -1.51 -9.67 -1.35
N ALA A 36 -2.22 -8.72 -0.74
CA ALA A 36 -3.17 -7.87 -1.46
C ALA A 36 -2.48 -7.05 -2.56
N ALA A 37 -1.30 -6.49 -2.29
CA ALA A 37 -0.52 -5.74 -3.26
C ALA A 37 -0.06 -6.61 -4.44
N LEU A 38 0.42 -7.82 -4.17
CA LEU A 38 0.81 -8.78 -5.20
C LEU A 38 -0.38 -9.20 -6.08
N ALA A 39 -1.55 -9.43 -5.47
CA ALA A 39 -2.77 -9.76 -6.19
C ALA A 39 -3.26 -8.61 -7.09
N ILE A 40 -3.12 -7.35 -6.64
CA ILE A 40 -3.41 -6.18 -7.46
C ILE A 40 -2.48 -6.13 -8.67
N ARG A 41 -1.18 -6.33 -8.47
CA ARG A 41 -0.19 -6.33 -9.56
C ARG A 41 -0.47 -7.42 -10.57
N GLU A 42 -0.78 -8.63 -10.13
CA GLU A 42 -1.11 -9.75 -11.00
C GLU A 42 -2.36 -9.45 -11.86
N LYS A 43 -3.42 -8.93 -11.25
CA LYS A 43 -4.63 -8.54 -11.97
C LYS A 43 -4.38 -7.41 -12.95
N THR A 44 -3.61 -6.40 -12.56
CA THR A 44 -3.25 -5.29 -13.44
C THR A 44 -2.48 -5.79 -14.66
N THR A 45 -1.54 -6.71 -14.44
CA THR A 45 -0.79 -7.35 -15.54
C THR A 45 -1.72 -8.13 -16.47
N ALA A 46 -2.66 -8.89 -15.93
CA ALA A 46 -3.63 -9.65 -16.72
C ALA A 46 -4.56 -8.75 -17.53
N GLU A 47 -5.04 -7.64 -16.95
CA GLU A 47 -5.87 -6.66 -17.66
C GLU A 47 -5.08 -5.96 -18.78
N ASN A 48 -3.83 -5.60 -18.54
CA ASN A 48 -2.97 -5.03 -19.58
C ASN A 48 -2.75 -6.01 -20.75
N ALA A 49 -2.62 -7.31 -20.47
CA ALA A 49 -2.48 -8.33 -21.51
C ALA A 49 -3.75 -8.51 -22.36
N ARG A 50 -4.92 -8.18 -21.81
CA ARG A 50 -6.21 -8.20 -22.52
C ARG A 50 -6.54 -6.88 -23.20
N ASN A 51 -5.77 -5.84 -22.90
CA ASN A 51 -6.09 -4.49 -23.34
C ASN A 51 -6.02 -4.39 -24.87
N PRO A 52 -7.12 -3.94 -25.54
CA PRO A 52 -7.10 -3.70 -26.98
C PRO A 52 -6.10 -2.60 -27.34
N GLU A 53 -5.55 -2.67 -28.54
CA GLU A 53 -4.62 -1.66 -29.06
C GLU A 53 -5.19 -0.24 -28.89
N GLY A 54 -4.39 0.68 -28.35
CA GLY A 54 -4.73 2.10 -28.24
C GLY A 54 -4.99 2.63 -26.84
N PHE A 55 -5.08 1.76 -25.81
CA PHE A 55 -5.16 2.20 -24.42
C PHE A 55 -3.78 2.11 -23.75
N PRO A 56 -3.37 3.13 -22.96
CA PRO A 56 -2.13 3.04 -22.20
C PRO A 56 -2.24 1.92 -21.14
N PRO A 57 -1.16 1.17 -20.87
CA PRO A 57 -1.17 0.15 -19.84
C PRO A 57 -1.39 0.77 -18.46
N ILE A 58 -2.13 0.06 -17.61
CA ILE A 58 -2.35 0.45 -16.22
C ILE A 58 -1.14 0.03 -15.40
N ALA A 59 -0.61 0.93 -14.58
CA ALA A 59 0.40 0.65 -13.57
C ALA A 59 -0.08 1.17 -12.21
N VAL A 60 -0.11 0.29 -11.22
CA VAL A 60 -0.47 0.65 -9.84
C VAL A 60 0.78 0.58 -8.99
N ASN A 61 1.29 1.73 -8.59
CA ASN A 61 2.43 1.86 -7.69
C ASN A 61 1.96 1.77 -6.24
N ILE A 62 2.62 0.96 -5.43
CA ILE A 62 2.17 0.67 -4.06
C ILE A 62 3.31 0.90 -3.08
N GLY A 63 3.04 1.67 -2.03
CA GLY A 63 3.91 1.82 -0.87
C GLY A 63 3.27 1.18 0.36
N ILE A 64 4.02 0.36 1.09
CA ILE A 64 3.54 -0.30 2.31
C ILE A 64 4.48 0.05 3.46
N SER A 65 3.91 0.61 4.51
CA SER A 65 4.62 0.94 5.75
C SER A 65 3.90 0.33 6.94
N SER A 66 4.65 -0.17 7.90
CA SER A 66 4.15 -0.80 9.11
C SER A 66 4.66 -0.07 10.35
N GLY A 67 3.84 -0.01 11.38
CA GLY A 67 4.18 0.63 12.64
C GLY A 67 2.94 1.06 13.41
N GLU A 68 3.18 1.73 14.51
CA GLU A 68 2.11 2.36 15.29
C GLU A 68 1.65 3.65 14.61
N CYS A 69 0.35 3.81 14.46
CA CYS A 69 -0.27 5.03 13.95
C CYS A 69 -1.59 5.29 14.66
N GLU A 70 -2.01 6.54 14.65
CA GLU A 70 -3.33 6.91 15.15
C GLU A 70 -4.38 6.60 14.07
N VAL A 71 -5.37 5.81 14.47
CA VAL A 71 -6.51 5.46 13.62
C VAL A 71 -7.75 6.13 14.17
N GLY A 72 -8.35 7.02 13.38
CA GLY A 72 -9.61 7.68 13.68
C GLY A 72 -10.76 7.09 12.86
N SER A 73 -11.98 7.10 13.40
CA SER A 73 -13.19 6.80 12.66
C SER A 73 -13.92 8.08 12.30
N THR A 74 -14.33 8.22 11.05
CA THR A 74 -15.14 9.33 10.57
C THR A 74 -16.45 8.80 10.02
N ARG A 75 -17.57 9.40 10.47
CA ARG A 75 -18.89 9.08 9.99
C ARG A 75 -19.22 9.99 8.81
N LEU A 76 -19.37 9.39 7.63
CA LEU A 76 -19.82 10.10 6.45
C LEU A 76 -21.32 9.87 6.26
N ARG A 77 -22.08 10.96 6.10
CA ARG A 77 -23.48 10.90 5.70
C ARG A 77 -23.55 11.06 4.18
N GLU A 78 -23.98 10.02 3.52
CA GLU A 78 -24.24 10.03 2.08
C GLU A 78 -25.75 9.93 1.83
N ILE A 79 -26.18 10.29 0.64
CA ILE A 79 -27.60 10.18 0.21
C ILE A 79 -28.10 8.73 0.29
N SER A 80 -27.18 7.76 0.16
CA SER A 80 -27.44 6.32 0.22
C SER A 80 -27.38 5.70 1.62
N GLY A 81 -27.04 6.49 2.66
CA GLY A 81 -26.93 6.00 4.04
C GLY A 81 -25.69 6.53 4.79
N GLU A 82 -25.41 5.92 5.93
CA GLU A 82 -24.24 6.26 6.76
C GLU A 82 -23.11 5.28 6.49
N ARG A 83 -21.91 5.82 6.26
CA ARG A 83 -20.69 5.05 6.11
C ARG A 83 -19.65 5.47 7.15
N TRP A 84 -19.06 4.50 7.82
CA TRP A 84 -17.91 4.71 8.67
C TRP A 84 -16.63 4.46 7.88
N THR A 85 -15.68 5.39 7.96
CA THR A 85 -14.34 5.23 7.41
C THR A 85 -13.31 5.36 8.51
N PHE A 86 -12.24 4.57 8.42
CA PHE A 86 -11.08 4.68 9.29
C PHE A 86 -9.99 5.44 8.55
N THR A 87 -9.38 6.42 9.20
CA THR A 87 -8.22 7.14 8.69
C THR A 87 -7.05 6.96 9.63
N ALA A 88 -5.87 6.73 9.07
CA ALA A 88 -4.62 6.72 9.81
C ALA A 88 -3.81 7.97 9.50
N THR A 89 -3.18 8.52 10.51
CA THR A 89 -2.29 9.69 10.39
C THR A 89 -0.95 9.42 11.06
N GLY A 90 0.06 10.17 10.68
CA GLY A 90 1.37 10.14 11.30
C GLY A 90 2.49 9.65 10.39
N PRO A 91 3.71 9.45 10.95
CA PRO A 91 4.91 9.12 10.16
C PRO A 91 4.80 7.82 9.35
N VAL A 92 4.13 6.81 9.90
CA VAL A 92 3.95 5.50 9.21
C VAL A 92 3.13 5.67 7.94
N THR A 93 2.03 6.41 8.02
CA THR A 93 1.15 6.70 6.88
C THR A 93 1.86 7.57 5.84
N ASN A 94 2.58 8.59 6.28
CA ASN A 94 3.36 9.44 5.40
C ASN A 94 4.45 8.67 4.65
N LEU A 95 5.11 7.74 5.33
CA LEU A 95 6.13 6.89 4.70
C LEU A 95 5.51 5.99 3.62
N ALA A 96 4.36 5.37 3.88
CA ALA A 96 3.65 4.57 2.87
C ALA A 96 3.35 5.40 1.61
N ALA A 97 2.83 6.62 1.77
CA ALA A 97 2.55 7.53 0.66
C ALA A 97 3.82 7.87 -0.12
N ARG A 98 4.93 8.17 0.56
CA ARG A 98 6.21 8.51 -0.09
C ARG A 98 6.84 7.33 -0.82
N LEU A 99 6.73 6.13 -0.30
CA LEU A 99 7.14 4.91 -1.00
C LEU A 99 6.30 4.68 -2.25
N GLY A 100 4.99 4.88 -2.18
CA GLY A 100 4.11 4.81 -3.35
C GLY A 100 4.46 5.83 -4.43
N ASP A 101 4.77 7.07 -4.04
CA ASP A 101 5.22 8.13 -4.95
C ASP A 101 6.58 7.82 -5.61
N CYS A 102 7.46 7.13 -4.89
CA CYS A 102 8.79 6.73 -5.38
C CYS A 102 8.73 5.51 -6.30
N ALA A 103 7.73 4.66 -6.13
CA ALA A 103 7.55 3.45 -6.94
C ALA A 103 7.24 3.78 -8.40
N VAL A 104 7.75 2.97 -9.30
CA VAL A 104 7.57 3.15 -10.76
C VAL A 104 7.18 1.82 -11.40
N GLY A 105 6.39 1.89 -12.46
CA GLY A 105 6.09 0.73 -13.30
C GLY A 105 5.37 -0.42 -12.58
N GLY A 106 4.56 -0.13 -11.58
CA GLY A 106 3.82 -1.13 -10.81
C GLY A 106 4.63 -1.76 -9.67
N GLN A 107 5.71 -1.12 -9.24
CA GLN A 107 6.49 -1.57 -8.09
C GLN A 107 5.69 -1.56 -6.79
N ILE A 108 6.01 -2.50 -5.92
CA ILE A 108 5.50 -2.59 -4.56
C ILE A 108 6.70 -2.35 -3.63
N LEU A 109 6.76 -1.17 -3.02
CA LEU A 109 7.85 -0.77 -2.14
C LEU A 109 7.43 -0.86 -0.66
N LEU A 110 8.30 -1.46 0.13
CA LEU A 110 8.10 -1.71 1.55
C LEU A 110 9.03 -0.85 2.39
N SER A 111 8.55 -0.38 3.53
CA SER A 111 9.40 0.19 4.58
C SER A 111 10.28 -0.90 5.20
N PRO A 112 11.40 -0.52 5.87
CA PRO A 112 12.25 -1.47 6.58
C PRO A 112 11.48 -2.32 7.59
N GLU A 113 10.58 -1.72 8.35
CA GLU A 113 9.74 -2.41 9.33
C GLU A 113 8.81 -3.44 8.67
N THR A 114 8.18 -3.09 7.54
CA THR A 114 7.34 -4.03 6.79
C THR A 114 8.17 -5.19 6.27
N ALA A 115 9.33 -4.92 5.67
CA ALA A 115 10.24 -5.94 5.16
C ALA A 115 10.65 -6.92 6.27
N LEU A 116 10.97 -6.42 7.45
CA LEU A 116 11.31 -7.23 8.60
C LEU A 116 10.15 -8.14 9.05
N ARG A 117 8.93 -7.60 9.10
CA ARG A 117 7.73 -8.36 9.51
C ARG A 117 7.36 -9.49 8.56
N VAL A 118 7.70 -9.37 7.29
CA VAL A 118 7.38 -10.36 6.25
C VAL A 118 8.60 -11.18 5.80
N GLU A 119 9.73 -11.02 6.46
CA GLU A 119 10.97 -11.75 6.16
C GLU A 119 10.74 -13.26 6.09
N GLY A 120 11.31 -13.89 5.06
CA GLY A 120 11.17 -15.33 4.82
C GLY A 120 9.83 -15.79 4.25
N ARG A 121 8.86 -14.87 4.09
CA ARG A 121 7.53 -15.20 3.54
C ARG A 121 7.33 -14.78 2.09
N PHE A 122 8.08 -13.79 1.64
CA PHE A 122 8.01 -13.22 0.29
C PHE A 122 9.41 -13.03 -0.28
N HIS A 123 9.50 -12.98 -1.58
CA HIS A 123 10.74 -12.61 -2.26
C HIS A 123 10.89 -11.09 -2.24
N LEU A 124 11.89 -10.61 -1.54
CA LEU A 124 12.19 -9.19 -1.38
C LEU A 124 13.55 -8.87 -2.01
N ARG A 125 13.64 -7.68 -2.60
CA ARG A 125 14.88 -7.12 -3.11
C ARG A 125 15.14 -5.78 -2.46
N SER A 126 16.35 -5.60 -1.91
CA SER A 126 16.76 -4.28 -1.41
C SER A 126 16.91 -3.31 -2.57
N MET A 127 16.30 -2.14 -2.41
CA MET A 127 16.43 -1.01 -3.34
C MET A 127 17.48 0.01 -2.85
N GLY A 128 18.12 -0.27 -1.72
CA GLY A 128 19.03 0.65 -1.07
C GLY A 128 18.33 1.85 -0.42
N GLU A 129 19.12 2.81 -0.02
CA GLU A 129 18.60 4.06 0.56
C GLU A 129 17.93 4.92 -0.49
N GLN A 130 16.72 5.36 -0.20
CA GLN A 130 15.93 6.25 -1.05
C GLN A 130 15.72 7.59 -0.35
N SER A 131 16.06 8.68 -1.03
CA SER A 131 15.70 10.03 -0.60
C SER A 131 14.25 10.28 -0.97
N LEU A 132 13.38 10.30 0.03
CA LEU A 132 11.96 10.49 -0.14
C LEU A 132 11.56 11.95 0.14
N LYS A 133 10.59 12.45 -0.62
CA LYS A 133 10.11 13.83 -0.50
C LYS A 133 9.62 14.14 0.92
N ASN A 134 10.07 15.25 1.49
CA ASN A 134 9.71 15.72 2.84
C ASN A 134 10.14 14.81 4.00
N LEU A 135 11.06 13.88 3.77
CA LEU A 135 11.72 13.13 4.82
C LEU A 135 13.16 13.63 4.98
N ALA A 136 13.58 13.88 6.23
CA ALA A 136 14.88 14.45 6.54
C ALA A 136 16.03 13.47 6.26
N GLU A 137 15.79 12.17 6.44
CA GLU A 137 16.78 11.12 6.28
C GLU A 137 16.37 10.12 5.18
N PRO A 138 17.34 9.54 4.45
CA PRO A 138 17.07 8.46 3.52
C PRO A 138 16.46 7.25 4.22
N VAL A 139 15.63 6.52 3.51
CA VAL A 139 14.99 5.29 4.00
C VAL A 139 15.39 4.13 3.10
N GLU A 140 15.83 3.03 3.71
CA GLU A 140 16.05 1.79 2.97
C GLU A 140 14.69 1.23 2.51
N ALA A 141 14.51 1.15 1.20
CA ALA A 141 13.29 0.58 0.62
C ALA A 141 13.53 -0.84 0.13
N TRP A 142 12.50 -1.66 0.22
CA TRP A 142 12.50 -3.04 -0.25
C TRP A 142 11.40 -3.22 -1.29
N GLU A 143 11.66 -3.94 -2.34
CA GLU A 143 10.67 -4.26 -3.36
C GLU A 143 10.17 -5.69 -3.16
N ALA A 144 8.85 -5.87 -3.13
CA ALA A 144 8.22 -7.18 -3.20
C ALA A 144 8.12 -7.64 -4.66
N LEU A 145 8.73 -8.76 -4.95
CA LEU A 145 8.83 -9.31 -6.31
C LEU A 145 7.66 -10.22 -6.68
#